data_5185b2d0efcb0eb39ef43ab1a219c458
#
_entry.id   5185b2d0efcb0eb39ef43ab1a219c458
#
_cell.length_a   1.000
_cell.length_b   1.000
_cell.length_c   1.000
_cell.angle_alpha   90.00
_cell.angle_beta   90.00
_cell.angle_gamma   90.00
#
_symmetry.space_group_name_H-M   'P 1'
#
loop_
_entity.id
_entity.type
_entity.pdbx_description
1 polymer ?
#
loop_
_entity_poly.entity_id
_entity_poly.type
_entity_poly.pdbx_seq_one_letter_code
_entity_poly.pdbx_strand_id
1 'polypeptide(L)'
;MNWEDGDLDAIAHWANGELAIGEAIQAVARLRSVPSGTALIREGDELDEVYLILKGTISAIVYSSSGHEIRLGTLEAGEWVGEVAALTGGARSAFAIAARDSRIAVLPAASFITLMETYGSFATQISRLLSERLAATSRRMFEFAAFSAAGRIYSEMIRLSVPGQDAEQLYLSPAPSVTELAARLSIARETTSRVISRLERMQLIVREPQQWRVLAPKALSDMIN
;
A
#
# COMPACT_ATOMS: atom_id res chain seq x y z
N MET A 1 18.50 17.01 -11.12
CA MET A 1 18.58 15.69 -10.43
C MET A 1 18.57 14.65 -11.54
N ASN A 2 19.46 13.68 -11.53
CA ASN A 2 19.61 12.68 -12.59
C ASN A 2 18.91 11.38 -12.17
N TRP A 3 18.52 10.58 -13.17
CA TRP A 3 18.02 9.22 -12.97
C TRP A 3 19.13 8.33 -12.41
N GLU A 4 18.79 7.49 -11.42
CA GLU A 4 19.67 6.50 -10.80
C GLU A 4 19.24 5.10 -11.25
N ASP A 5 20.12 4.11 -11.16
CA ASP A 5 19.82 2.73 -11.60
C ASP A 5 18.55 2.19 -10.93
N GLY A 6 18.36 2.42 -9.62
CA GLY A 6 17.17 2.00 -8.90
C GLY A 6 15.87 2.72 -9.33
N ASP A 7 15.96 3.92 -9.91
CA ASP A 7 14.78 4.60 -10.48
C ASP A 7 14.34 3.90 -11.76
N LEU A 8 15.31 3.40 -12.55
CA LEU A 8 15.04 2.73 -13.81
C LEU A 8 14.33 1.39 -13.60
N ASP A 9 14.59 0.69 -12.48
CA ASP A 9 13.90 -0.55 -12.13
C ASP A 9 12.39 -0.31 -11.94
N ALA A 10 12.02 0.77 -11.25
CA ALA A 10 10.60 1.14 -11.08
C ALA A 10 9.92 1.47 -12.42
N ILE A 11 10.65 2.11 -13.34
CA ILE A 11 10.14 2.42 -14.69
C ILE A 11 10.08 1.16 -15.54
N ALA A 12 11.08 0.29 -15.47
CA ALA A 12 11.16 -0.94 -16.27
C ALA A 12 9.97 -1.86 -15.99
N HIS A 13 9.48 -1.90 -14.76
CA HIS A 13 8.25 -2.60 -14.42
C HIS A 13 7.07 -2.13 -15.27
N TRP A 14 6.89 -0.82 -15.46
CA TRP A 14 5.81 -0.22 -16.24
C TRP A 14 6.07 -0.23 -17.74
N ALA A 15 7.33 -0.29 -18.13
CA ALA A 15 7.71 -0.47 -19.54
C ALA A 15 7.37 -1.86 -20.07
N ASN A 16 7.24 -2.88 -19.21
CA ASN A 16 6.88 -4.26 -19.58
C ASN A 16 7.68 -4.79 -20.77
N GLY A 17 8.98 -4.45 -20.84
CA GLY A 17 9.86 -4.80 -21.94
C GLY A 17 9.81 -3.86 -23.16
N GLU A 18 8.91 -2.87 -23.19
CA GLU A 18 8.82 -1.86 -24.23
C GLU A 18 9.66 -0.62 -23.86
N LEU A 19 10.88 -0.53 -24.35
CA LEU A 19 11.81 0.58 -24.04
C LEU A 19 11.17 1.96 -24.29
N ALA A 20 10.36 2.09 -25.34
CA ALA A 20 9.69 3.33 -25.70
C ALA A 20 8.81 3.90 -24.57
N ILE A 21 8.18 3.05 -23.75
CA ILE A 21 7.38 3.49 -22.60
C ILE A 21 8.29 4.09 -21.53
N GLY A 22 9.39 3.42 -21.22
CA GLY A 22 10.37 3.89 -20.24
C GLY A 22 10.96 5.25 -20.65
N GLU A 23 11.35 5.39 -21.91
CA GLU A 23 11.85 6.65 -22.50
C GLU A 23 10.79 7.75 -22.45
N ALA A 24 9.55 7.43 -22.79
CA ALA A 24 8.44 8.38 -22.76
C ALA A 24 8.12 8.87 -21.34
N ILE A 25 8.15 7.98 -20.33
CA ILE A 25 8.00 8.37 -18.92
C ILE A 25 9.14 9.31 -18.53
N GLN A 26 10.39 8.95 -18.84
CA GLN A 26 11.57 9.75 -18.48
C GLN A 26 11.56 11.14 -19.17
N ALA A 27 11.08 11.22 -20.38
CA ALA A 27 11.02 12.47 -21.14
C ALA A 27 10.08 13.52 -20.53
N VAL A 28 9.00 13.09 -19.86
CA VAL A 28 7.99 14.00 -19.31
C VAL A 28 8.07 14.15 -17.80
N ALA A 29 8.75 13.23 -17.12
CA ALA A 29 8.81 13.20 -15.65
C ALA A 29 9.88 14.16 -15.09
N ARG A 30 9.54 14.75 -13.93
CA ARG A 30 10.49 15.52 -13.12
C ARG A 30 10.77 14.75 -11.83
N LEU A 31 12.06 14.59 -11.49
CA LEU A 31 12.47 13.91 -10.27
C LEU A 31 12.34 14.84 -9.05
N ARG A 32 11.80 14.33 -7.95
CA ARG A 32 11.66 15.04 -6.69
C ARG A 32 12.00 14.14 -5.50
N SER A 33 12.85 14.65 -4.59
CA SER A 33 13.05 14.04 -3.27
C SER A 33 12.01 14.59 -2.30
N VAL A 34 11.45 13.71 -1.49
CA VAL A 34 10.33 14.00 -0.57
C VAL A 34 10.71 13.50 0.82
N PRO A 35 10.99 14.39 1.77
CA PRO A 35 11.26 14.01 3.15
C PRO A 35 10.06 13.31 3.79
N SER A 36 10.33 12.42 4.75
CA SER A 36 9.29 11.80 5.59
C SER A 36 8.39 12.87 6.22
N GLY A 37 7.09 12.58 6.31
CA GLY A 37 6.07 13.48 6.82
C GLY A 37 5.55 14.53 5.82
N THR A 38 6.15 14.63 4.62
CA THR A 38 5.69 15.57 3.59
C THR A 38 4.42 15.08 2.90
N ALA A 39 3.40 15.92 2.81
CA ALA A 39 2.22 15.65 2.01
C ALA A 39 2.51 15.96 0.53
N LEU A 40 2.37 14.96 -0.33
CA LEU A 40 2.42 15.10 -1.79
C LEU A 40 1.07 15.55 -2.34
N ILE A 41 0.02 14.97 -1.79
CA ILE A 41 -1.38 15.20 -2.17
C ILE A 41 -2.16 15.52 -0.90
N ARG A 42 -3.09 16.45 -0.99
CA ARG A 42 -4.11 16.72 0.03
C ARG A 42 -5.47 16.36 -0.56
N GLU A 43 -6.32 15.76 0.24
CA GLU A 43 -7.70 15.47 -0.13
C GLU A 43 -8.41 16.77 -0.54
N GLY A 44 -9.14 16.71 -1.65
CA GLY A 44 -9.87 17.86 -2.21
C GLY A 44 -9.04 18.78 -3.12
N ASP A 45 -7.70 18.64 -3.18
CA ASP A 45 -6.88 19.44 -4.10
C ASP A 45 -7.21 19.12 -5.57
N GLU A 46 -7.08 20.13 -6.44
CA GLU A 46 -7.24 20.02 -7.89
C GLU A 46 -5.89 19.90 -8.63
N LEU A 47 -4.85 19.40 -7.95
CA LEU A 47 -3.52 19.27 -8.56
C LEU A 47 -3.53 18.31 -9.75
N ASP A 48 -2.88 18.76 -10.84
CA ASP A 48 -2.83 18.07 -12.12
C ASP A 48 -1.53 17.28 -12.32
N GLU A 49 -1.13 16.51 -11.32
CA GLU A 49 0.10 15.71 -11.33
C GLU A 49 -0.19 14.27 -10.89
N VAL A 50 0.56 13.33 -11.48
CA VAL A 50 0.60 11.91 -11.09
C VAL A 50 2.03 11.58 -10.67
N TYR A 51 2.18 10.73 -9.68
CA TYR A 51 3.48 10.41 -9.10
C TYR A 51 3.78 8.92 -9.23
N LEU A 52 4.94 8.58 -9.77
CA LEU A 52 5.51 7.24 -9.67
C LEU A 52 6.50 7.23 -8.50
N ILE A 53 6.33 6.32 -7.57
CA ILE A 53 7.26 6.14 -6.45
C ILE A 53 8.48 5.39 -6.98
N LEU A 54 9.65 6.00 -6.90
CA LEU A 54 10.92 5.39 -7.33
C LEU A 54 11.62 4.72 -6.15
N LYS A 55 11.52 5.33 -4.97
CA LYS A 55 12.09 4.82 -3.72
C LYS A 55 11.30 5.35 -2.53
N GLY A 56 11.24 4.57 -1.45
CA GLY A 56 10.56 4.97 -0.22
C GLY A 56 9.14 4.44 -0.15
N THR A 57 8.30 5.10 0.62
CA THR A 57 6.95 4.62 0.95
C THR A 57 6.00 5.80 1.16
N ILE A 58 4.84 5.76 0.53
CA ILE A 58 3.79 6.76 0.64
C ILE A 58 2.56 6.14 1.31
N SER A 59 2.00 6.81 2.31
CA SER A 59 0.73 6.41 2.94
C SER A 59 -0.44 7.17 2.31
N ALA A 60 -1.45 6.44 1.86
CA ALA A 60 -2.74 7.01 1.45
C ALA A 60 -3.67 7.05 2.67
N ILE A 61 -4.17 8.24 3.01
CA ILE A 61 -4.86 8.52 4.27
C ILE A 61 -6.09 9.38 3.99
N VAL A 62 -7.18 9.12 4.72
CA VAL A 62 -8.31 10.03 4.83
C VAL A 62 -8.56 10.33 6.31
N TYR A 63 -9.16 11.46 6.60
CA TYR A 63 -9.55 11.83 7.96
C TYR A 63 -11.06 11.79 8.11
N SER A 64 -11.55 11.18 9.19
CA SER A 64 -12.96 11.27 9.55
C SER A 64 -13.31 12.70 9.95
N SER A 65 -14.60 13.03 10.03
CA SER A 65 -15.09 14.32 10.54
C SER A 65 -14.64 14.62 11.98
N SER A 66 -14.30 13.60 12.75
CA SER A 66 -13.74 13.70 14.11
C SER A 66 -12.21 13.81 14.14
N GLY A 67 -11.55 13.88 12.97
CA GLY A 67 -10.10 13.99 12.85
C GLY A 67 -9.33 12.68 13.01
N HIS A 68 -10.00 11.54 13.06
CA HIS A 68 -9.32 10.24 13.10
C HIS A 68 -8.69 9.90 11.76
N GLU A 69 -7.43 9.54 11.78
CA GLU A 69 -6.70 9.05 10.61
C GLU A 69 -7.17 7.63 10.25
N ILE A 70 -7.58 7.46 9.00
CA ILE A 70 -7.92 6.15 8.42
C ILE A 70 -6.94 5.90 7.28
N ARG A 71 -6.09 4.89 7.43
CA ARG A 71 -5.12 4.51 6.41
C ARG A 71 -5.77 3.62 5.37
N LEU A 72 -5.88 4.13 4.14
CA LEU A 72 -6.42 3.39 3.00
C LEU A 72 -5.42 2.36 2.47
N GLY A 73 -4.14 2.69 2.49
CA GLY A 73 -3.07 1.83 2.02
C GLY A 73 -1.69 2.42 2.21
N THR A 74 -0.70 1.60 1.93
CA THR A 74 0.70 1.97 1.84
C THR A 74 1.15 1.63 0.43
N LEU A 75 1.84 2.55 -0.21
CA LEU A 75 2.30 2.48 -1.59
C LEU A 75 3.83 2.46 -1.58
N GLU A 76 4.41 1.54 -2.30
CA GLU A 76 5.85 1.26 -2.32
C GLU A 76 6.48 1.70 -3.65
N ALA A 77 7.79 1.54 -3.79
CA ALA A 77 8.49 1.78 -5.04
C ALA A 77 7.87 0.95 -6.18
N GLY A 78 7.71 1.57 -7.33
CA GLY A 78 7.02 1.01 -8.51
C GLY A 78 5.53 1.30 -8.55
N GLU A 79 4.92 1.92 -7.55
CA GLU A 79 3.48 2.21 -7.55
C GLU A 79 3.17 3.66 -7.94
N TRP A 80 2.00 3.85 -8.56
CA TRP A 80 1.46 5.15 -8.93
C TRP A 80 0.56 5.74 -7.86
N VAL A 81 0.61 7.06 -7.71
CA VAL A 81 -0.21 7.86 -6.80
C VAL A 81 -0.80 9.07 -7.53
N GLY A 82 -2.10 9.32 -7.35
CA GLY A 82 -2.81 10.44 -7.97
C GLY A 82 -3.42 10.10 -9.33
N GLU A 83 -3.28 8.87 -9.80
CA GLU A 83 -3.81 8.35 -11.04
C GLU A 83 -5.35 8.39 -11.10
N VAL A 84 -6.01 8.17 -9.96
CA VAL A 84 -7.49 8.18 -9.89
C VAL A 84 -8.03 9.55 -10.30
N ALA A 85 -7.52 10.63 -9.71
CA ALA A 85 -7.95 11.98 -10.05
C ALA A 85 -7.64 12.33 -11.51
N ALA A 86 -6.47 11.93 -12.02
CA ALA A 86 -6.09 12.13 -13.42
C ALA A 86 -7.07 11.43 -14.39
N LEU A 87 -7.51 10.21 -14.06
CA LEU A 87 -8.43 9.42 -14.89
C LEU A 87 -9.88 9.88 -14.80
N THR A 88 -10.30 10.38 -13.65
CA THR A 88 -11.70 10.79 -13.41
C THR A 88 -11.95 12.27 -13.70
N GLY A 89 -10.89 13.08 -13.78
CA GLY A 89 -11.00 14.53 -13.85
C GLY A 89 -11.54 15.17 -12.57
N GLY A 90 -11.53 14.42 -11.46
CA GLY A 90 -12.06 14.84 -10.16
C GLY A 90 -10.98 15.34 -9.19
N ALA A 91 -11.44 15.80 -8.03
CA ALA A 91 -10.55 16.18 -6.93
C ALA A 91 -9.82 14.96 -6.34
N ARG A 92 -8.73 15.20 -5.62
CA ARG A 92 -7.97 14.18 -4.90
C ARG A 92 -8.83 13.50 -3.84
N SER A 93 -8.90 12.17 -3.88
CA SER A 93 -9.76 11.36 -3.01
C SER A 93 -9.16 11.05 -1.64
N ALA A 94 -7.88 11.38 -1.42
CA ALA A 94 -7.15 11.09 -0.19
C ALA A 94 -5.89 11.96 -0.07
N PHE A 95 -5.36 12.05 1.13
CA PHE A 95 -3.99 12.51 1.35
C PHE A 95 -3.00 11.44 0.90
N ALA A 96 -1.86 11.87 0.33
CA ALA A 96 -0.69 11.03 0.11
C ALA A 96 0.49 11.64 0.86
N ILE A 97 0.97 10.97 1.91
CA ILE A 97 2.00 11.46 2.80
C ILE A 97 3.21 10.52 2.77
N ALA A 98 4.40 11.04 2.61
CA ALA A 98 5.62 10.26 2.66
C ALA A 98 5.82 9.66 4.07
N ALA A 99 5.70 8.33 4.18
CA ALA A 99 5.94 7.60 5.43
C ALA A 99 7.43 7.47 5.75
N ARG A 100 8.28 7.56 4.73
CA ARG A 100 9.75 7.58 4.79
C ARG A 100 10.28 8.57 3.79
N ASP A 101 11.56 8.93 3.90
CA ASP A 101 12.23 9.67 2.84
C ASP A 101 12.05 8.93 1.53
N SER A 102 11.50 9.62 0.55
CA SER A 102 11.05 9.04 -0.70
C SER A 102 11.62 9.82 -1.89
N ARG A 103 11.71 9.14 -3.02
CA ARG A 103 12.07 9.71 -4.32
C ARG A 103 10.96 9.36 -5.30
N ILE A 104 10.49 10.35 -6.03
CA ILE A 104 9.34 10.21 -6.93
C ILE A 104 9.64 10.82 -8.29
N ALA A 105 9.03 10.26 -9.32
CA ALA A 105 8.88 10.88 -10.63
C ALA A 105 7.50 11.55 -10.69
N VAL A 106 7.48 12.83 -11.02
CA VAL A 106 6.29 13.68 -11.09
C VAL A 106 5.94 13.89 -12.56
N LEU A 107 4.77 13.46 -12.98
CA LEU A 107 4.26 13.63 -14.34
C LEU A 107 3.03 14.56 -14.34
N PRO A 108 2.89 15.46 -15.32
CA PRO A 108 1.61 16.11 -15.59
C PRO A 108 0.53 15.06 -15.86
N ALA A 109 -0.69 15.24 -15.35
CA ALA A 109 -1.80 14.30 -15.58
C ALA A 109 -2.10 14.12 -17.08
N ALA A 110 -2.04 15.21 -17.87
CA ALA A 110 -2.19 15.14 -19.32
C ALA A 110 -1.15 14.22 -19.98
N SER A 111 0.11 14.27 -19.54
CA SER A 111 1.16 13.37 -20.05
C SER A 111 0.90 11.91 -19.66
N PHE A 112 0.41 11.67 -18.44
CA PHE A 112 0.03 10.32 -17.98
C PHE A 112 -1.13 9.76 -18.84
N ILE A 113 -2.14 10.56 -19.15
CA ILE A 113 -3.24 10.17 -20.05
C ILE A 113 -2.72 9.87 -21.45
N THR A 114 -1.86 10.76 -22.02
CA THR A 114 -1.24 10.52 -23.33
C THR A 114 -0.45 9.21 -23.37
N LEU A 115 0.28 8.86 -22.32
CA LEU A 115 0.96 7.57 -22.23
C LEU A 115 -0.03 6.40 -22.29
N MET A 116 -1.16 6.47 -21.60
CA MET A 116 -2.19 5.44 -21.64
C MET A 116 -2.86 5.32 -23.02
N GLU A 117 -3.09 6.43 -23.70
CA GLU A 117 -3.68 6.46 -25.04
C GLU A 117 -2.71 5.93 -26.11
N THR A 118 -1.42 6.21 -25.93
CA THR A 118 -0.38 5.82 -26.90
C THR A 118 0.06 4.37 -26.75
N TYR A 119 0.17 3.90 -25.49
CA TYR A 119 0.71 2.58 -25.17
C TYR A 119 -0.34 1.70 -24.51
N GLY A 120 -0.99 0.83 -25.28
CA GLY A 120 -2.03 -0.07 -24.78
C GLY A 120 -1.56 -1.04 -23.68
N SER A 121 -0.29 -1.44 -23.70
CA SER A 121 0.33 -2.27 -22.65
C SER A 121 0.43 -1.51 -21.33
N PHE A 122 0.79 -0.22 -21.35
CA PHE A 122 0.80 0.65 -20.17
C PHE A 122 -0.61 0.84 -19.60
N ALA A 123 -1.60 1.15 -20.46
CA ALA A 123 -3.00 1.27 -20.07
C ALA A 123 -3.53 -0.02 -19.44
N THR A 124 -3.15 -1.18 -19.98
CA THR A 124 -3.54 -2.49 -19.44
C THR A 124 -2.94 -2.71 -18.04
N GLN A 125 -1.69 -2.32 -17.80
CA GLN A 125 -1.06 -2.43 -16.48
C GLN A 125 -1.71 -1.49 -15.46
N ILE A 126 -2.01 -0.25 -15.82
CA ILE A 126 -2.75 0.68 -14.95
C ILE A 126 -4.14 0.12 -14.64
N SER A 127 -4.85 -0.43 -15.62
CA SER A 127 -6.15 -1.07 -15.41
C SER A 127 -6.07 -2.26 -14.45
N ARG A 128 -5.01 -3.07 -14.54
CA ARG A 128 -4.76 -4.19 -13.62
C ARG A 128 -4.49 -3.67 -12.20
N LEU A 129 -3.62 -2.67 -12.04
CA LEU A 129 -3.34 -2.03 -10.75
C LEU A 129 -4.63 -1.53 -10.08
N LEU A 130 -5.48 -0.82 -10.83
CA LEU A 130 -6.74 -0.29 -10.31
C LEU A 130 -7.73 -1.41 -9.95
N SER A 131 -7.78 -2.47 -10.74
CA SER A 131 -8.60 -3.65 -10.46
C SER A 131 -8.16 -4.37 -9.18
N GLU A 132 -6.86 -4.51 -8.97
CA GLU A 132 -6.29 -5.09 -7.74
C GLU A 132 -6.59 -4.23 -6.51
N ARG A 133 -6.47 -2.91 -6.63
CA ARG A 133 -6.83 -1.96 -5.56
C ARG A 133 -8.33 -2.01 -5.24
N LEU A 134 -9.18 -2.10 -6.26
CA LEU A 134 -10.63 -2.25 -6.09
C LEU A 134 -10.96 -3.57 -5.37
N ALA A 135 -10.38 -4.68 -5.79
CA ALA A 135 -10.58 -5.98 -5.16
C ALA A 135 -10.10 -6.00 -3.69
N ALA A 136 -8.95 -5.37 -3.40
CA ALA A 136 -8.44 -5.23 -2.05
C ALA A 136 -9.37 -4.37 -1.17
N THR A 137 -9.87 -3.27 -1.71
CA THR A 137 -10.82 -2.38 -1.02
C THR A 137 -12.15 -3.08 -0.74
N SER A 138 -12.70 -3.79 -1.72
CA SER A 138 -13.94 -4.57 -1.56
C SER A 138 -13.78 -5.65 -0.49
N ARG A 139 -12.65 -6.33 -0.44
CA ARG A 139 -12.36 -7.31 0.60
C ARG A 139 -12.29 -6.68 1.98
N ARG A 140 -11.62 -5.53 2.12
CA ARG A 140 -11.58 -4.79 3.39
C ARG A 140 -12.97 -4.36 3.84
N MET A 141 -13.82 -3.87 2.92
CA MET A 141 -15.22 -3.54 3.24
C MET A 141 -15.97 -4.75 3.79
N PHE A 142 -15.83 -5.91 3.15
CA PHE A 142 -16.41 -7.15 3.65
C PHE A 142 -15.88 -7.50 5.04
N GLU A 143 -14.57 -7.46 5.26
CA GLU A 143 -13.96 -7.75 6.57
C GLU A 143 -14.45 -6.79 7.66
N PHE A 144 -14.63 -5.52 7.33
CA PHE A 144 -15.20 -4.53 8.26
C PHE A 144 -16.65 -4.83 8.62
N ALA A 145 -17.45 -5.31 7.66
CA ALA A 145 -18.86 -5.61 7.87
C ALA A 145 -19.08 -6.97 8.58
N ALA A 146 -18.24 -7.97 8.27
CA ALA A 146 -18.44 -9.35 8.67
C ALA A 146 -17.65 -9.77 9.92
N PHE A 147 -16.44 -9.18 10.14
CA PHE A 147 -15.55 -9.65 11.19
C PHE A 147 -15.50 -8.73 12.41
N SER A 148 -15.37 -9.32 13.58
CA SER A 148 -15.03 -8.61 14.80
C SER A 148 -13.64 -7.94 14.68
N ALA A 149 -13.31 -7.02 15.59
CA ALA A 149 -11.96 -6.43 15.64
C ALA A 149 -10.87 -7.52 15.78
N ALA A 150 -11.14 -8.57 16.55
CA ALA A 150 -10.23 -9.71 16.70
C ALA A 150 -10.11 -10.51 15.39
N GLY A 151 -11.24 -10.81 14.73
CA GLY A 151 -11.25 -11.52 13.45
C GLY A 151 -10.48 -10.77 12.36
N ARG A 152 -10.60 -9.44 12.31
CA ARG A 152 -9.80 -8.62 11.38
C ARG A 152 -8.29 -8.69 11.66
N ILE A 153 -7.90 -8.75 12.95
CA ILE A 153 -6.48 -8.94 13.31
C ILE A 153 -6.00 -10.32 12.85
N TYR A 154 -6.80 -11.38 13.05
CA TYR A 154 -6.44 -12.72 12.63
C TYR A 154 -6.32 -12.84 11.10
N SER A 155 -7.29 -12.29 10.38
CA SER A 155 -7.25 -12.23 8.90
C SER A 155 -6.00 -11.51 8.39
N GLU A 156 -5.67 -10.34 8.97
CA GLU A 156 -4.47 -9.57 8.61
C GLU A 156 -3.17 -10.35 8.91
N MET A 157 -3.10 -11.01 10.07
CA MET A 157 -1.92 -11.82 10.41
C MET A 157 -1.71 -12.94 9.41
N ILE A 158 -2.76 -13.66 9.02
CA ILE A 158 -2.68 -14.72 7.99
C ILE A 158 -2.24 -14.12 6.65
N ARG A 159 -2.80 -12.98 6.26
CA ARG A 159 -2.49 -12.31 4.99
C ARG A 159 -1.03 -11.82 4.90
N LEU A 160 -0.47 -11.34 6.01
CA LEU A 160 0.93 -10.89 6.08
C LEU A 160 1.92 -12.05 6.25
N SER A 161 1.43 -13.24 6.51
CA SER A 161 2.28 -14.39 6.75
C SER A 161 2.77 -15.03 5.46
N VAL A 162 3.98 -15.56 5.53
CA VAL A 162 4.58 -16.40 4.48
C VAL A 162 4.80 -17.81 5.01
N PRO A 163 4.73 -18.84 4.18
CA PRO A 163 5.06 -20.21 4.58
C PRO A 163 6.50 -20.29 5.09
N GLY A 164 6.71 -21.06 6.17
CA GLY A 164 8.02 -21.39 6.67
C GLY A 164 8.60 -22.65 6.00
N GLN A 165 9.76 -23.11 6.53
CA GLN A 165 10.33 -24.39 6.11
C GLN A 165 9.42 -25.57 6.51
N ASP A 166 8.74 -25.45 7.65
CA ASP A 166 7.66 -26.37 8.04
C ASP A 166 6.34 -25.87 7.46
N ALA A 167 5.71 -26.66 6.61
CA ALA A 167 4.45 -26.33 5.93
C ALA A 167 3.27 -26.04 6.90
N GLU A 168 3.41 -26.43 8.18
CA GLU A 168 2.40 -26.25 9.22
C GLU A 168 2.47 -24.89 9.92
N GLN A 169 3.55 -24.13 9.74
CA GLN A 169 3.75 -22.83 10.39
C GLN A 169 3.84 -21.70 9.38
N LEU A 170 3.28 -20.55 9.75
CA LEU A 170 3.40 -19.32 9.00
C LEU A 170 4.25 -18.30 9.77
N TYR A 171 4.93 -17.44 9.04
CA TYR A 171 5.83 -16.43 9.58
C TYR A 171 5.45 -15.03 9.12
N LEU A 172 5.34 -14.08 10.04
CA LEU A 172 5.28 -12.66 9.73
C LEU A 172 6.70 -12.11 9.80
N SER A 173 7.30 -11.87 8.64
CA SER A 173 8.66 -11.33 8.53
C SER A 173 8.71 -10.25 7.43
N PRO A 174 9.14 -9.02 7.75
CA PRO A 174 9.50 -8.54 9.09
C PRO A 174 8.32 -8.53 10.08
N ALA A 175 8.64 -8.68 11.38
CA ALA A 175 7.63 -8.65 12.43
C ALA A 175 6.91 -7.30 12.47
N PRO A 176 5.58 -7.25 12.30
CA PRO A 176 4.85 -6.01 12.44
C PRO A 176 4.81 -5.57 13.90
N SER A 177 4.92 -4.30 14.18
CA SER A 177 4.62 -3.77 15.49
C SER A 177 3.11 -3.79 15.76
N VAL A 178 2.73 -3.86 17.04
CA VAL A 178 1.30 -3.75 17.44
C VAL A 178 0.69 -2.43 16.95
N THR A 179 1.49 -1.35 16.93
CA THR A 179 1.05 -0.04 16.44
C THR A 179 0.78 -0.05 14.94
N GLU A 180 1.62 -0.71 14.15
CA GLU A 180 1.40 -0.86 12.70
C GLU A 180 0.16 -1.69 12.40
N LEU A 181 -0.05 -2.83 13.08
CA LEU A 181 -1.27 -3.63 12.92
C LEU A 181 -2.52 -2.83 13.29
N ALA A 182 -2.48 -2.09 14.39
CA ALA A 182 -3.57 -1.24 14.84
C ALA A 182 -3.91 -0.18 13.78
N ALA A 183 -2.90 0.52 13.25
CA ALA A 183 -3.06 1.54 12.21
C ALA A 183 -3.58 0.96 10.89
N ARG A 184 -3.07 -0.21 10.45
CA ARG A 184 -3.52 -0.89 9.22
C ARG A 184 -5.00 -1.27 9.26
N LEU A 185 -5.51 -1.62 10.44
CA LEU A 185 -6.86 -2.14 10.64
C LEU A 185 -7.83 -1.09 11.18
N SER A 186 -7.35 0.14 11.44
CA SER A 186 -8.13 1.18 12.11
C SER A 186 -8.76 0.68 13.42
N ILE A 187 -7.95 0.00 14.23
CA ILE A 187 -8.31 -0.55 15.55
C ILE A 187 -7.46 0.14 16.60
N ALA A 188 -8.02 0.43 17.77
CA ALA A 188 -7.27 1.00 18.89
C ALA A 188 -6.07 0.09 19.26
N ARG A 189 -4.90 0.71 19.51
CA ARG A 189 -3.65 0.00 19.86
C ARG A 189 -3.84 -0.92 21.08
N GLU A 190 -4.60 -0.47 22.07
CA GLU A 190 -4.90 -1.24 23.30
C GLU A 190 -5.72 -2.50 22.98
N THR A 191 -6.69 -2.38 22.07
CA THR A 191 -7.50 -3.53 21.62
C THR A 191 -6.62 -4.51 20.84
N THR A 192 -5.79 -4.03 19.94
CA THR A 192 -4.84 -4.86 19.19
C THR A 192 -3.88 -5.57 20.12
N SER A 193 -3.29 -4.85 21.09
CA SER A 193 -2.38 -5.41 22.10
C SER A 193 -3.04 -6.53 22.91
N ARG A 194 -4.28 -6.33 23.37
CA ARG A 194 -5.04 -7.36 24.13
C ARG A 194 -5.28 -8.61 23.31
N VAL A 195 -5.64 -8.45 22.03
CA VAL A 195 -5.88 -9.58 21.13
C VAL A 195 -4.59 -10.37 20.90
N ILE A 196 -3.48 -9.68 20.58
CA ILE A 196 -2.17 -10.33 20.38
C ILE A 196 -1.72 -11.07 21.65
N SER A 197 -1.80 -10.44 22.83
CA SER A 197 -1.45 -11.10 24.10
C SER A 197 -2.35 -12.30 24.43
N ARG A 198 -3.60 -12.30 23.97
CA ARG A 198 -4.48 -13.46 24.09
C ARG A 198 -3.99 -14.61 23.20
N LEU A 199 -3.61 -14.33 21.95
CA LEU A 199 -3.07 -15.35 21.05
C LEU A 199 -1.77 -15.98 21.57
N GLU A 200 -0.89 -15.19 22.18
CA GLU A 200 0.34 -15.70 22.83
C GLU A 200 0.01 -16.64 24.01
N ARG A 201 -0.92 -16.24 24.87
CA ARG A 201 -1.37 -17.08 25.99
C ARG A 201 -2.02 -18.39 25.54
N MET A 202 -2.70 -18.37 24.39
CA MET A 202 -3.27 -19.56 23.76
C MET A 202 -2.24 -20.39 22.98
N GLN A 203 -0.99 -19.95 22.95
CA GLN A 203 0.09 -20.59 22.19
C GLN A 203 -0.21 -20.72 20.69
N LEU A 204 -0.99 -19.80 20.12
CA LEU A 204 -1.27 -19.75 18.70
C LEU A 204 -0.22 -18.96 17.94
N ILE A 205 0.48 -18.07 18.62
CA ILE A 205 1.59 -17.27 18.06
C ILE A 205 2.76 -17.19 19.04
N VAL A 206 3.95 -16.98 18.50
CA VAL A 206 5.17 -16.59 19.24
C VAL A 206 5.73 -15.33 18.61
N ARG A 207 5.97 -14.31 19.46
CA ARG A 207 6.62 -13.08 19.00
C ARG A 207 8.11 -13.13 19.26
N GLU A 208 8.88 -12.96 18.21
CA GLU A 208 10.33 -12.78 18.23
C GLU A 208 10.68 -11.37 17.71
N PRO A 209 11.84 -10.81 18.04
CA PRO A 209 12.16 -9.42 17.68
C PRO A 209 12.10 -9.11 16.19
N GLN A 210 12.43 -10.07 15.32
CA GLN A 210 12.51 -9.88 13.87
C GLN A 210 11.36 -10.54 13.10
N GLN A 211 10.66 -11.50 13.72
CA GLN A 211 9.57 -12.24 13.12
C GLN A 211 8.56 -12.72 14.16
N TRP A 212 7.33 -12.90 13.74
CA TRP A 212 6.35 -13.64 14.55
C TRP A 212 6.04 -14.97 13.89
N ARG A 213 5.84 -16.00 14.68
CA ARG A 213 5.42 -17.31 14.20
C ARG A 213 3.95 -17.55 14.52
N VAL A 214 3.18 -17.99 13.55
CA VAL A 214 1.82 -18.49 13.71
C VAL A 214 1.92 -20.00 13.79
N LEU A 215 1.73 -20.54 14.99
CA LEU A 215 1.94 -21.97 15.29
C LEU A 215 0.77 -22.86 14.82
N ALA A 216 -0.43 -22.29 14.75
CA ALA A 216 -1.64 -23.02 14.37
C ALA A 216 -2.48 -22.16 13.38
N PRO A 217 -2.06 -22.03 12.12
CA PRO A 217 -2.74 -21.17 11.13
C PRO A 217 -4.21 -21.54 10.93
N LYS A 218 -4.53 -22.84 10.93
CA LYS A 218 -5.90 -23.32 10.78
C LYS A 218 -6.78 -22.88 11.96
N ALA A 219 -6.31 -23.06 13.20
CA ALA A 219 -7.05 -22.62 14.38
C ALA A 219 -7.27 -21.10 14.37
N LEU A 220 -6.25 -20.33 13.94
CA LEU A 220 -6.38 -18.88 13.80
C LEU A 220 -7.42 -18.50 12.72
N SER A 221 -7.45 -19.22 11.59
CA SER A 221 -8.43 -19.03 10.53
C SER A 221 -9.86 -19.34 11.01
N ASP A 222 -10.04 -20.42 11.76
CA ASP A 222 -11.35 -20.83 12.30
C ASP A 222 -11.92 -19.82 13.32
N MET A 223 -11.07 -18.95 13.88
CA MET A 223 -11.45 -17.91 14.85
C MET A 223 -11.82 -16.57 14.18
N ILE A 224 -11.76 -16.43 12.87
CA ILE A 224 -12.03 -15.17 12.17
C ILE A 224 -13.52 -14.77 12.26
N ASN A 225 -14.41 -15.72 12.28
CA ASN A 225 -15.88 -15.50 12.30
C ASN A 225 -16.43 -15.32 13.72
#